data_1d51b3343da8412ec2bdfe1ef9d009d2
#
_entry.id   1d51b3343da8412ec2bdfe1ef9d009d2
#
_cell.length_a   1.000
_cell.length_b   1.000
_cell.length_c   1.000
_cell.angle_alpha   90.00
_cell.angle_beta   90.00
_cell.angle_gamma   90.00
#
_symmetry.space_group_name_H-M   'P 1'
#
loop_
_entity.id
_entity.type
_entity.pdbx_description
1 polymer ?
#
loop_
_entity_poly.entity_id
_entity_poly.type
_entity_poly.pdbx_seq_one_letter_code
_entity_poly.pdbx_strand_id
1 'polypeptide(L)'
;MAVYLVCYIISFILARQHFYMLSGLVLITAALWLYIKDYRETGNLIHLRGLFCLFFVGGQGISCFKLSRLQTDWSTQTWVCLGLAVFTFWIVFEVLHRIYDGWSAADMQSVYRFYASAESPLQAKRLLHSMAALVVISYLAFFFEAWKLGFVPLFSYGVPHAYSYFHVSGVHYFTVSCVLVPSLFVVYSLMISRREED
;
A
#
# COMPACT_ATOMS: atom_id res chain seq x y z
N MET A 1 12.53 -3.44 -13.40
CA MET A 1 13.52 -3.72 -12.35
C MET A 1 14.80 -2.90 -12.52
N ALA A 2 15.55 -3.05 -13.63
CA ALA A 2 16.80 -2.31 -13.85
C ALA A 2 16.66 -0.79 -13.72
N VAL A 3 15.62 -0.20 -14.30
CA VAL A 3 15.37 1.26 -14.23
C VAL A 3 15.17 1.71 -12.77
N TYR A 4 14.41 0.96 -11.99
CA TYR A 4 14.25 1.26 -10.56
C TYR A 4 15.59 1.24 -9.83
N LEU A 5 16.40 0.20 -10.04
CA LEU A 5 17.71 0.08 -9.40
C LEU A 5 18.61 1.27 -9.71
N VAL A 6 18.70 1.65 -10.97
CA VAL A 6 19.50 2.79 -11.41
C VAL A 6 19.00 4.09 -10.77
N CYS A 7 17.69 4.35 -10.82
CA CYS A 7 17.09 5.53 -10.19
C CYS A 7 17.30 5.53 -8.68
N TYR A 8 17.21 4.35 -8.03
CA TYR A 8 17.42 4.23 -6.60
C TYR A 8 18.86 4.55 -6.18
N ILE A 9 19.83 4.03 -6.92
CA ILE A 9 21.27 4.33 -6.69
C ILE A 9 21.55 5.82 -6.91
N ILE A 10 21.03 6.40 -7.98
CA ILE A 10 21.18 7.85 -8.25
C ILE A 10 20.56 8.66 -7.11
N SER A 11 19.35 8.31 -6.70
CA SER A 11 18.67 8.98 -5.59
C SER A 11 19.45 8.88 -4.27
N PHE A 12 20.01 7.70 -3.96
CA PHE A 12 20.87 7.51 -2.81
C PHE A 12 22.11 8.41 -2.85
N ILE A 13 22.81 8.47 -3.99
CA ILE A 13 24.01 9.31 -4.16
C ILE A 13 23.65 10.79 -3.97
N LEU A 14 22.55 11.25 -4.60
CA LEU A 14 22.08 12.63 -4.47
C LEU A 14 21.72 12.99 -3.02
N ALA A 15 21.05 12.08 -2.32
CA ALA A 15 20.70 12.28 -0.91
C ALA A 15 21.95 12.38 -0.02
N ARG A 16 22.98 11.57 -0.30
CA ARG A 16 24.28 11.63 0.41
C ARG A 16 25.03 12.94 0.18
N GLN A 17 24.79 13.59 -0.96
CA GLN A 17 25.33 14.92 -1.29
C GLN A 17 24.41 16.06 -0.85
N HIS A 18 23.38 15.79 -0.03
CA HIS A 18 22.39 16.75 0.45
C HIS A 18 21.46 17.34 -0.63
N PHE A 19 21.43 16.80 -1.84
CA PHE A 19 20.50 17.19 -2.90
C PHE A 19 19.14 16.48 -2.76
N TYR A 20 18.47 16.67 -1.62
CA TYR A 20 17.26 15.93 -1.24
C TYR A 20 16.11 16.11 -2.23
N MET A 21 15.91 17.33 -2.73
CA MET A 21 14.85 17.61 -3.72
C MET A 21 15.05 16.82 -5.01
N LEU A 22 16.28 16.78 -5.52
CA LEU A 22 16.61 16.01 -6.72
C LEU A 22 16.48 14.51 -6.47
N SER A 23 16.94 14.04 -5.32
CA SER A 23 16.78 12.63 -4.88
C SER A 23 15.30 12.21 -4.89
N GLY A 24 14.44 13.04 -4.29
CA GLY A 24 12.99 12.77 -4.26
C GLY A 24 12.35 12.78 -5.64
N LEU A 25 12.70 13.76 -6.49
CA LEU A 25 12.20 13.85 -7.86
C LEU A 25 12.58 12.63 -8.70
N VAL A 26 13.79 12.11 -8.56
CA VAL A 26 14.24 10.90 -9.27
C VAL A 26 13.38 9.70 -8.88
N LEU A 27 13.06 9.51 -7.59
CA LEU A 27 12.21 8.40 -7.15
C LEU A 27 10.75 8.57 -7.57
N ILE A 28 10.21 9.78 -7.52
CA ILE A 28 8.83 10.06 -7.97
C ILE A 28 8.70 9.79 -9.46
N THR A 29 9.65 10.27 -10.26
CA THR A 29 9.63 10.03 -11.71
C THR A 29 9.78 8.54 -12.03
N ALA A 30 10.61 7.81 -11.29
CA ALA A 30 10.72 6.36 -11.42
C ALA A 30 9.42 5.65 -11.06
N ALA A 31 8.75 6.06 -9.96
CA ALA A 31 7.46 5.50 -9.54
C ALA A 31 6.38 5.72 -10.59
N LEU A 32 6.26 6.94 -11.10
CA LEU A 32 5.29 7.29 -12.16
C LEU A 32 5.56 6.50 -13.45
N TRP A 33 6.82 6.42 -13.84
CA TRP A 33 7.20 5.67 -15.06
C TRP A 33 6.86 4.19 -14.91
N LEU A 34 7.17 3.58 -13.76
CA LEU A 34 6.85 2.17 -13.48
C LEU A 34 5.34 1.93 -13.47
N TYR A 35 4.57 2.84 -12.87
CA TYR A 35 3.11 2.76 -12.86
C TYR A 35 2.52 2.86 -14.28
N ILE A 36 2.96 3.84 -15.07
CA ILE A 36 2.50 4.03 -16.45
C ILE A 36 2.88 2.83 -17.33
N LYS A 37 4.09 2.29 -17.14
CA LYS A 37 4.53 1.08 -17.84
C LYS A 37 3.61 -0.10 -17.50
N ASP A 38 3.35 -0.33 -16.22
CA ASP A 38 2.50 -1.41 -15.75
C ASP A 38 1.06 -1.27 -16.28
N TYR A 39 0.51 -0.05 -16.25
CA TYR A 39 -0.78 0.25 -16.85
C TYR A 39 -0.83 -0.05 -18.35
N ARG A 40 0.22 0.28 -19.10
CA ARG A 40 0.29 -0.02 -20.54
C ARG A 40 0.37 -1.52 -20.84
N GLU A 41 1.01 -2.27 -19.96
CA GLU A 41 1.15 -3.74 -20.09
C GLU A 41 -0.15 -4.47 -19.71
N THR A 42 -0.86 -4.01 -18.69
CA THR A 42 -2.02 -4.72 -18.12
C THR A 42 -3.38 -4.15 -18.53
N GLY A 43 -3.42 -2.89 -18.99
CA GLY A 43 -4.68 -2.16 -19.23
C GLY A 43 -5.46 -1.81 -17.98
N ASN A 44 -4.95 -2.16 -16.78
CA ASN A 44 -5.65 -2.01 -15.52
C ASN A 44 -5.00 -0.94 -14.64
N LEU A 45 -5.77 0.11 -14.28
CA LEU A 45 -5.32 1.17 -13.38
C LEU A 45 -5.09 0.66 -11.94
N ILE A 46 -5.85 -0.35 -11.51
CA ILE A 46 -5.80 -0.90 -10.15
C ILE A 46 -5.03 -2.24 -10.19
N HIS A 47 -3.78 -2.17 -10.63
CA HIS A 47 -2.91 -3.33 -10.63
C HIS A 47 -1.94 -3.27 -9.44
N LEU A 48 -1.82 -4.38 -8.69
CA LEU A 48 -1.05 -4.43 -7.44
C LEU A 48 0.40 -3.96 -7.60
N ARG A 49 1.07 -4.40 -8.66
CA ARG A 49 2.46 -4.03 -8.95
C ARG A 49 2.60 -2.53 -9.21
N GLY A 50 1.70 -1.96 -10.03
CA GLY A 50 1.68 -0.54 -10.35
C GLY A 50 1.38 0.33 -9.13
N LEU A 51 0.37 -0.03 -8.36
CA LEU A 51 0.01 0.69 -7.13
C LEU A 51 1.12 0.61 -6.08
N PHE A 52 1.76 -0.55 -5.91
CA PHE A 52 2.92 -0.66 -5.02
C PHE A 52 4.04 0.29 -5.43
N CYS A 53 4.38 0.33 -6.72
CA CYS A 53 5.40 1.25 -7.22
C CYS A 53 5.02 2.71 -6.97
N LEU A 54 3.76 3.07 -7.26
CA LEU A 54 3.29 4.45 -7.09
C LEU A 54 3.32 4.90 -5.62
N PHE A 55 2.77 4.10 -4.73
CA PHE A 55 2.64 4.50 -3.32
C PHE A 55 3.93 4.27 -2.53
N PHE A 56 4.60 3.14 -2.70
CA PHE A 56 5.77 2.81 -1.91
C PHE A 56 7.01 3.56 -2.42
N VAL A 57 7.32 3.45 -3.71
CA VAL A 57 8.50 4.14 -4.29
C VAL A 57 8.24 5.66 -4.37
N GLY A 58 7.04 6.07 -4.76
CA GLY A 58 6.65 7.48 -4.78
C GLY A 58 6.64 8.08 -3.37
N GLY A 59 6.15 7.34 -2.36
CA GLY A 59 6.20 7.73 -0.95
C GLY A 59 7.63 7.92 -0.43
N GLN A 60 8.57 7.03 -0.82
CA GLN A 60 9.99 7.23 -0.55
C GLN A 60 10.51 8.54 -1.15
N GLY A 61 10.12 8.82 -2.41
CA GLY A 61 10.49 10.06 -3.07
C GLY A 61 9.97 11.31 -2.35
N ILE A 62 8.71 11.31 -1.93
CA ILE A 62 8.12 12.40 -1.14
C ILE A 62 8.86 12.55 0.21
N SER A 63 9.20 11.44 0.84
CA SER A 63 9.94 11.46 2.10
C SER A 63 11.35 12.05 1.96
N CYS A 64 11.97 11.94 0.78
CA CYS A 64 13.27 12.57 0.53
C CYS A 64 13.20 14.11 0.51
N PHE A 65 12.04 14.73 0.28
CA PHE A 65 11.91 16.21 0.26
C PHE A 65 12.10 16.87 1.62
N LYS A 66 12.09 16.09 2.70
CA LYS A 66 12.24 16.61 4.06
C LYS A 66 11.29 17.77 4.35
N LEU A 67 10.01 17.54 4.09
CA LEU A 67 8.95 18.56 4.27
C LEU A 67 8.75 18.94 5.73
N SER A 68 9.21 18.13 6.67
CA SER A 68 9.16 18.39 8.10
C SER A 68 10.55 18.69 8.66
N ARG A 69 10.66 19.70 9.54
CA ARG A 69 11.89 20.02 10.27
C ARG A 69 12.37 18.90 11.21
N LEU A 70 11.47 17.97 11.55
CA LEU A 70 11.76 16.81 12.40
C LEU A 70 12.34 15.63 11.63
N GLN A 71 12.34 15.71 10.30
CA GLN A 71 12.78 14.62 9.45
C GLN A 71 14.31 14.61 9.36
N THR A 72 14.92 13.59 9.93
CA THR A 72 16.36 13.35 9.89
C THR A 72 16.80 12.70 8.58
N ASP A 73 18.09 12.70 8.32
CA ASP A 73 18.68 12.00 7.18
C ASP A 73 18.52 10.50 7.35
N TRP A 74 18.16 9.83 6.28
CA TRP A 74 18.11 8.38 6.29
C TRP A 74 19.52 7.79 6.40
N SER A 75 19.69 6.86 7.32
CA SER A 75 20.91 6.09 7.43
C SER A 75 21.12 5.21 6.19
N THR A 76 22.36 4.80 5.94
CA THR A 76 22.65 3.83 4.88
C THR A 76 21.85 2.54 5.06
N GLN A 77 21.65 2.10 6.30
CA GLN A 77 20.82 0.92 6.59
C GLN A 77 19.36 1.12 6.17
N THR A 78 18.78 2.30 6.43
CA THR A 78 17.42 2.63 5.98
C THR A 78 17.30 2.54 4.46
N TRP A 79 18.25 3.09 3.71
CA TRP A 79 18.29 2.99 2.26
C TRP A 79 18.37 1.54 1.79
N VAL A 80 19.23 0.73 2.38
CA VAL A 80 19.36 -0.70 2.06
C VAL A 80 18.07 -1.44 2.35
N CYS A 81 17.46 -1.25 3.53
CA CYS A 81 16.21 -1.91 3.91
C CYS A 81 15.06 -1.55 2.97
N LEU A 82 14.90 -0.27 2.62
CA LEU A 82 13.86 0.18 1.71
C LEU A 82 14.07 -0.37 0.29
N GLY A 83 15.31 -0.36 -0.20
CA GLY A 83 15.66 -0.97 -1.48
C GLY A 83 15.38 -2.48 -1.51
N LEU A 84 15.77 -3.20 -0.46
CA LEU A 84 15.49 -4.63 -0.33
C LEU A 84 13.99 -4.92 -0.26
N ALA A 85 13.20 -4.09 0.41
CA ALA A 85 11.75 -4.26 0.48
C ALA A 85 11.11 -4.24 -0.92
N VAL A 86 11.51 -3.30 -1.78
CA VAL A 86 11.04 -3.25 -3.18
C VAL A 86 11.51 -4.48 -3.96
N PHE A 87 12.76 -4.87 -3.80
CA PHE A 87 13.32 -6.06 -4.46
C PHE A 87 12.57 -7.32 -4.07
N THR A 88 12.36 -7.52 -2.78
CA THR A 88 11.61 -8.68 -2.25
C THR A 88 10.19 -8.71 -2.81
N PHE A 89 9.50 -7.57 -2.80
CA PHE A 89 8.16 -7.49 -3.38
C PHE A 89 8.16 -7.92 -4.86
N TRP A 90 9.11 -7.43 -5.68
CA TRP A 90 9.18 -7.77 -7.09
C TRP A 90 9.49 -9.24 -7.33
N ILE A 91 10.41 -9.81 -6.57
CA ILE A 91 10.75 -11.24 -6.68
C ILE A 91 9.53 -12.09 -6.31
N VAL A 92 8.90 -11.80 -5.17
CA VAL A 92 7.72 -12.54 -4.71
C VAL A 92 6.57 -12.41 -5.72
N PHE A 93 6.33 -11.20 -6.22
CA PHE A 93 5.31 -10.95 -7.23
C PHE A 93 5.57 -11.77 -8.51
N GLU A 94 6.79 -11.75 -9.01
CA GLU A 94 7.17 -12.50 -10.22
C GLU A 94 7.07 -14.02 -10.02
N VAL A 95 7.49 -14.52 -8.86
CA VAL A 95 7.38 -15.95 -8.53
C VAL A 95 5.91 -16.36 -8.44
N LEU A 96 5.08 -15.58 -7.75
CA LEU A 96 3.65 -15.86 -7.64
C LEU A 96 2.96 -15.79 -9.01
N HIS A 97 3.31 -14.81 -9.84
CA HIS A 97 2.77 -14.68 -11.19
C HIS A 97 3.09 -15.91 -12.04
N ARG A 98 4.33 -16.39 -12.01
CA ARG A 98 4.72 -17.62 -12.74
C ARG A 98 4.03 -18.87 -12.22
N ILE A 99 3.86 -18.99 -10.90
CA ILE A 99 3.10 -20.10 -10.30
C ILE A 99 1.64 -20.04 -10.79
N TYR A 100 1.06 -18.86 -10.78
CA TYR A 100 -0.32 -18.62 -11.17
C TYR A 100 -0.54 -18.88 -12.68
N ASP A 101 0.37 -18.42 -13.53
CA ASP A 101 0.33 -18.68 -14.98
C ASP A 101 0.51 -20.16 -15.31
N GLY A 102 1.19 -20.91 -14.43
CA GLY A 102 1.33 -22.37 -14.55
C GLY A 102 0.09 -23.17 -14.14
N TRP A 103 -0.90 -22.52 -13.51
CA TRP A 103 -2.15 -23.19 -13.15
C TRP A 103 -3.02 -23.40 -14.40
N SER A 104 -3.56 -24.63 -14.52
CA SER A 104 -4.45 -24.93 -15.66
C SER A 104 -5.75 -24.11 -15.56
N ALA A 105 -6.39 -23.88 -16.71
CA ALA A 105 -7.70 -23.24 -16.74
C ALA A 105 -8.74 -23.99 -15.87
N ALA A 106 -8.60 -25.32 -15.73
CA ALA A 106 -9.45 -26.13 -14.86
C ALA A 106 -9.21 -25.84 -13.37
N ASP A 107 -7.94 -25.64 -12.95
CA ASP A 107 -7.60 -25.28 -11.58
C ASP A 107 -8.14 -23.89 -11.25
N MET A 108 -7.97 -22.95 -12.16
CA MET A 108 -8.53 -21.62 -12.07
C MET A 108 -10.06 -21.66 -11.95
N GLN A 109 -10.72 -22.47 -12.77
CA GLN A 109 -12.15 -22.65 -12.75
C GLN A 109 -12.64 -23.26 -11.41
N SER A 110 -11.84 -24.14 -10.79
CA SER A 110 -12.17 -24.70 -9.47
C SER A 110 -12.09 -23.66 -8.36
N VAL A 111 -11.03 -22.83 -8.33
CA VAL A 111 -10.89 -21.69 -7.43
C VAL A 111 -12.04 -20.72 -7.65
N TYR A 112 -12.33 -20.47 -8.87
CA TYR A 112 -13.45 -19.63 -9.24
C TYR A 112 -14.80 -20.20 -8.84
N ARG A 113 -15.07 -21.48 -9.01
CA ARG A 113 -16.31 -22.13 -8.55
C ARG A 113 -16.44 -22.08 -7.02
N PHE A 114 -15.33 -22.19 -6.30
CA PHE A 114 -15.34 -22.06 -4.83
C PHE A 114 -15.81 -20.66 -4.41
N TYR A 115 -15.33 -19.62 -5.05
CA TYR A 115 -15.82 -18.24 -4.80
C TYR A 115 -17.22 -18.00 -5.38
N ALA A 116 -17.59 -18.65 -6.48
CA ALA A 116 -18.90 -18.53 -7.10
C ALA A 116 -19.99 -19.32 -6.35
N SER A 117 -19.65 -20.44 -5.71
CA SER A 117 -20.60 -21.16 -4.84
C SER A 117 -20.93 -20.40 -3.54
N ALA A 118 -20.14 -19.39 -3.20
CA ALA A 118 -20.45 -18.42 -2.16
C ALA A 118 -21.56 -17.42 -2.59
N GLU A 119 -22.30 -17.76 -3.62
CA GLU A 119 -23.30 -16.97 -4.33
C GLU A 119 -24.62 -16.82 -3.61
N SER A 120 -24.66 -15.96 -2.62
CA SER A 120 -25.92 -15.26 -2.47
C SER A 120 -25.62 -13.76 -2.60
N PRO A 121 -26.48 -12.99 -3.30
CA PRO A 121 -26.41 -11.53 -3.25
C PRO A 121 -26.44 -11.01 -1.80
N LEU A 122 -26.91 -11.85 -0.88
CA LEU A 122 -26.82 -11.67 0.57
C LEU A 122 -25.39 -11.67 1.10
N GLN A 123 -24.47 -12.49 0.56
CA GLN A 123 -23.10 -12.56 1.08
C GLN A 123 -22.27 -11.36 0.63
N ALA A 124 -22.36 -10.93 -0.63
CA ALA A 124 -21.74 -9.71 -1.11
C ALA A 124 -22.23 -8.48 -0.33
N LYS A 125 -23.55 -8.41 -0.10
CA LYS A 125 -24.16 -7.36 0.71
C LYS A 125 -23.70 -7.41 2.18
N ARG A 126 -23.58 -8.59 2.78
CA ARG A 126 -23.03 -8.79 4.14
C ARG A 126 -21.56 -8.34 4.20
N LEU A 127 -20.74 -8.70 3.21
CA LEU A 127 -19.34 -8.29 3.14
C LEU A 127 -19.22 -6.76 3.05
N LEU A 128 -20.03 -6.11 2.21
CA LEU A 128 -20.07 -4.64 2.12
C LEU A 128 -20.45 -4.00 3.46
N HIS A 129 -21.46 -4.52 4.14
CA HIS A 129 -21.86 -4.01 5.47
C HIS A 129 -20.76 -4.24 6.51
N SER A 130 -20.07 -5.40 6.47
CA SER A 130 -18.94 -5.66 7.37
C SER A 130 -17.78 -4.70 7.15
N MET A 131 -17.46 -4.38 5.88
CA MET A 131 -16.45 -3.38 5.54
C MET A 131 -16.86 -1.99 6.04
N ALA A 132 -18.11 -1.58 5.81
CA ALA A 132 -18.63 -0.30 6.29
C ALA A 132 -18.60 -0.23 7.81
N ALA A 133 -19.02 -1.29 8.51
CA ALA A 133 -18.96 -1.37 9.96
C ALA A 133 -17.53 -1.28 10.49
N LEU A 134 -16.57 -1.95 9.82
CA LEU A 134 -15.16 -1.92 10.20
C LEU A 134 -14.58 -0.50 10.05
N VAL A 135 -14.92 0.21 8.97
CA VAL A 135 -14.53 1.61 8.77
C VAL A 135 -15.12 2.50 9.87
N VAL A 136 -16.41 2.36 10.16
CA VAL A 136 -17.08 3.16 11.20
C VAL A 136 -16.45 2.89 12.57
N ILE A 137 -16.22 1.64 12.93
CA ILE A 137 -15.58 1.25 14.20
C ILE A 137 -14.17 1.84 14.29
N SER A 138 -13.39 1.76 13.21
CA SER A 138 -12.03 2.31 13.14
C SER A 138 -12.02 3.83 13.35
N TYR A 139 -12.94 4.56 12.70
CA TYR A 139 -13.06 6.01 12.90
C TYR A 139 -13.51 6.36 14.32
N LEU A 140 -14.49 5.65 14.88
CA LEU A 140 -14.93 5.87 16.25
C LEU A 140 -13.79 5.63 17.25
N ALA A 141 -13.01 4.56 17.05
CA ALA A 141 -11.83 4.28 17.86
C ALA A 141 -10.78 5.38 17.73
N PHE A 142 -10.52 5.86 16.50
CA PHE A 142 -9.59 6.97 16.25
C PHE A 142 -10.04 8.26 16.97
N PHE A 143 -11.30 8.64 16.85
CA PHE A 143 -11.83 9.81 17.54
C PHE A 143 -11.80 9.68 19.06
N PHE A 144 -12.05 8.48 19.57
CA PHE A 144 -11.92 8.19 21.00
C PHE A 144 -10.47 8.35 21.48
N GLU A 145 -9.49 7.82 20.71
CA GLU A 145 -8.07 8.00 21.01
C GLU A 145 -7.69 9.48 20.98
N ALA A 146 -8.10 10.21 19.95
CA ALA A 146 -7.85 11.64 19.82
C ALA A 146 -8.44 12.44 20.98
N TRP A 147 -9.68 12.12 21.38
CA TRP A 147 -10.33 12.76 22.52
C TRP A 147 -9.60 12.45 23.83
N LYS A 148 -9.27 11.19 24.08
CA LYS A 148 -8.61 10.76 25.32
C LYS A 148 -7.19 11.30 25.45
N LEU A 149 -6.47 11.38 24.35
CA LEU A 149 -5.07 11.85 24.32
C LEU A 149 -4.96 13.37 24.17
N GLY A 150 -6.04 14.04 23.78
CA GLY A 150 -6.10 15.49 23.60
C GLY A 150 -5.35 16.01 22.37
N PHE A 151 -4.92 15.13 21.44
CA PHE A 151 -4.24 15.54 20.22
C PHE A 151 -4.48 14.57 19.06
N VAL A 152 -4.29 15.07 17.85
CA VAL A 152 -4.27 14.26 16.62
C VAL A 152 -2.89 14.37 16.00
N PRO A 153 -2.19 13.25 15.71
CA PRO A 153 -0.80 13.28 15.21
C PRO A 153 -0.63 14.13 13.96
N LEU A 154 -1.61 14.12 13.06
CA LEU A 154 -1.60 14.89 11.81
C LEU A 154 -1.48 16.40 12.04
N PHE A 155 -2.02 16.92 13.15
CA PHE A 155 -2.03 18.34 13.48
C PHE A 155 -1.00 18.72 14.57
N SER A 156 -0.27 17.73 15.10
CA SER A 156 0.72 17.92 16.15
C SER A 156 2.09 18.32 15.59
N TYR A 157 2.14 19.46 14.90
CA TYR A 157 3.37 19.98 14.34
C TYR A 157 4.37 20.33 15.45
N GLY A 158 5.59 19.83 15.31
CA GLY A 158 6.67 20.14 16.26
C GLY A 158 6.76 19.22 17.49
N VAL A 159 5.88 18.25 17.63
CA VAL A 159 5.98 17.23 18.68
C VAL A 159 6.73 16.01 18.11
N PRO A 160 8.00 15.75 18.57
CA PRO A 160 8.73 14.57 18.16
C PRO A 160 7.94 13.31 18.57
N HIS A 161 7.90 12.31 17.67
CA HIS A 161 7.27 11.02 17.96
C HIS A 161 5.78 11.05 18.31
N ALA A 162 5.02 12.08 17.83
CA ALA A 162 3.58 12.19 18.09
C ALA A 162 2.81 10.89 17.79
N TYR A 163 3.19 10.17 16.74
CA TYR A 163 2.58 8.87 16.40
C TYR A 163 2.84 7.78 17.45
N SER A 164 4.03 7.77 18.07
CA SER A 164 4.36 6.79 19.10
C SER A 164 3.54 6.96 20.36
N TYR A 165 3.09 8.19 20.63
CA TYR A 165 2.24 8.51 21.77
C TYR A 165 0.74 8.38 21.46
N PHE A 166 0.37 8.29 20.20
CA PHE A 166 -1.02 8.11 19.79
C PHE A 166 -1.41 6.64 19.88
N HIS A 167 -1.55 6.18 21.11
CA HIS A 167 -1.86 4.79 21.42
C HIS A 167 -2.64 4.69 22.72
N VAL A 168 -3.86 4.16 22.64
CA VAL A 168 -4.64 3.73 23.80
C VAL A 168 -4.71 2.21 23.78
N SER A 169 -4.11 1.56 24.78
CA SER A 169 -4.04 0.09 24.84
C SER A 169 -5.42 -0.55 24.66
N GLY A 170 -5.50 -1.52 23.78
CA GLY A 170 -6.75 -2.19 23.40
C GLY A 170 -7.58 -1.47 22.35
N VAL A 171 -7.68 -0.15 22.38
CA VAL A 171 -8.48 0.64 21.42
C VAL A 171 -7.75 0.76 20.09
N HIS A 172 -6.44 0.91 20.13
CA HIS A 172 -5.60 1.10 18.95
C HIS A 172 -5.74 -0.02 17.91
N TYR A 173 -6.00 -1.25 18.33
CA TYR A 173 -6.26 -2.36 17.39
C TYR A 173 -7.49 -2.12 16.52
N PHE A 174 -8.52 -1.46 17.07
CA PHE A 174 -9.70 -1.08 16.29
C PHE A 174 -9.40 0.08 15.36
N THR A 175 -8.59 1.05 15.80
CA THR A 175 -8.14 2.19 14.96
C THR A 175 -7.40 1.70 13.71
N VAL A 176 -6.49 0.74 13.86
CA VAL A 176 -5.71 0.21 12.72
C VAL A 176 -6.45 -0.87 11.92
N SER A 177 -7.60 -1.34 12.37
CA SER A 177 -8.34 -2.42 11.70
C SER A 177 -8.82 -2.05 10.29
N CYS A 178 -8.94 -0.74 9.98
CA CYS A 178 -9.26 -0.27 8.62
C CYS A 178 -8.25 -0.71 7.55
N VAL A 179 -7.04 -1.11 7.94
CA VAL A 179 -6.04 -1.68 7.00
C VAL A 179 -6.55 -2.97 6.33
N LEU A 180 -7.50 -3.67 6.93
CA LEU A 180 -8.12 -4.85 6.34
C LEU A 180 -9.12 -4.53 5.22
N VAL A 181 -9.66 -3.30 5.17
CA VAL A 181 -10.69 -2.90 4.20
C VAL A 181 -10.24 -3.06 2.74
N PRO A 182 -9.03 -2.65 2.32
CA PRO A 182 -8.57 -2.87 0.95
C PRO A 182 -8.56 -4.34 0.54
N SER A 183 -8.12 -5.23 1.43
CA SER A 183 -8.09 -6.68 1.16
C SER A 183 -9.50 -7.25 1.00
N LEU A 184 -10.43 -6.84 1.86
CA LEU A 184 -11.83 -7.23 1.78
C LEU A 184 -12.52 -6.65 0.55
N PHE A 185 -12.14 -5.44 0.12
CA PHE A 185 -12.64 -4.81 -1.09
C PHE A 185 -12.22 -5.59 -2.35
N VAL A 186 -10.99 -6.12 -2.41
CA VAL A 186 -10.58 -6.99 -3.52
C VAL A 186 -11.47 -8.23 -3.61
N VAL A 187 -11.74 -8.89 -2.46
CA VAL A 187 -12.65 -10.04 -2.42
C VAL A 187 -14.05 -9.66 -2.90
N TYR A 188 -14.56 -8.52 -2.43
CA TYR A 188 -15.86 -8.00 -2.84
C TYR A 188 -15.93 -7.71 -4.34
N SER A 189 -14.91 -7.08 -4.90
CA SER A 189 -14.82 -6.77 -6.33
C SER A 189 -14.80 -8.05 -7.17
N LEU A 190 -14.08 -9.08 -6.74
CA LEU A 190 -14.07 -10.39 -7.38
C LEU A 190 -15.45 -11.08 -7.34
N MET A 191 -16.22 -10.86 -6.29
CA MET A 191 -17.58 -11.41 -6.16
C MET A 191 -18.59 -10.71 -7.09
N ILE A 192 -18.39 -9.42 -7.40
CA ILE A 192 -19.32 -8.62 -8.21
C ILE A 192 -18.98 -8.71 -9.71
N SER A 193 -17.70 -8.59 -10.10
CA SER A 193 -17.31 -8.53 -11.52
C SER A 193 -17.79 -9.74 -12.33
N ARG A 194 -18.08 -10.85 -11.68
CA ARG A 194 -18.64 -12.05 -12.29
C ARG A 194 -20.13 -12.01 -12.59
N ARG A 195 -20.83 -11.15 -11.88
CA ARG A 195 -22.29 -11.04 -12.05
C ARG A 195 -22.66 -10.30 -13.34
N GLU A 196 -21.71 -9.59 -13.93
CA GLU A 196 -21.92 -8.84 -15.16
C GLU A 196 -21.58 -9.68 -16.41
N GLU A 197 -20.95 -10.85 -16.23
CA GLU A 197 -20.58 -11.78 -17.32
C GLU A 197 -21.61 -12.93 -17.53
N ASP A 198 -22.55 -13.13 -16.62
CA ASP A 198 -23.70 -14.04 -16.70
C ASP A 198 -24.99 -13.30 -17.08
#